data_95512de5d2e034ee019b2a917628af97
#
_entry.id   95512de5d2e034ee019b2a917628af97
#
_cell.length_a   1.000
_cell.length_b   1.000
_cell.length_c   1.000
_cell.angle_alpha   90.00
_cell.angle_beta   90.00
_cell.angle_gamma   90.00
#
_symmetry.space_group_name_H-M   'P 1'
#
loop_
_entity.id
_entity.type
_entity.pdbx_description
1 polymer ?
#
loop_
_entity_poly.entity_id
_entity_poly.type
_entity_poly.pdbx_seq_one_letter_code
_entity_poly.pdbx_strand_id
1 'polypeptide(L)'
;MGESRKHIELVQIAVEYVKNIVPAEMKMLVQYDSADTKRPPMISGNYIPDVYFWNNTLLILGEAKTVDDFERKHSREQFKSYLQECNHFFGKTFLVVSLPWQLVPTAKNYFRRLKKEMNCSTTIVILNELGRRFEV
;
A
#
# COMPACT_ATOMS: atom_id res chain seq x y z
N MET A 1 -19.32 11.25 -4.64
CA MET A 1 -19.09 11.05 -3.22
C MET A 1 -17.63 11.04 -2.92
N GLY A 2 -17.22 11.79 -1.95
CA GLY A 2 -15.84 11.80 -1.50
C GLY A 2 -15.50 10.55 -0.69
N GLU A 3 -14.24 10.36 -0.44
CA GLU A 3 -13.77 9.30 0.45
C GLU A 3 -14.21 9.61 1.88
N SER A 4 -14.39 8.56 2.69
CA SER A 4 -14.72 8.73 4.09
C SER A 4 -13.54 9.38 4.83
N ARG A 5 -13.84 10.07 5.94
CA ARG A 5 -12.78 10.64 6.78
C ARG A 5 -11.80 9.57 7.25
N LYS A 6 -12.32 8.40 7.60
CA LYS A 6 -11.48 7.29 8.08
C LYS A 6 -10.49 6.85 6.99
N HIS A 7 -10.96 6.73 5.76
CA HIS A 7 -10.09 6.36 4.64
C HIS A 7 -8.99 7.42 4.45
N ILE A 8 -9.35 8.69 4.49
CA ILE A 8 -8.38 9.79 4.34
C ILE A 8 -7.30 9.71 5.43
N GLU A 9 -7.71 9.47 6.68
CA GLU A 9 -6.76 9.33 7.78
C GLU A 9 -5.81 8.16 7.57
N LEU A 10 -6.32 7.02 7.11
CA LEU A 10 -5.51 5.84 6.86
C LEU A 10 -4.53 6.07 5.70
N VAL A 11 -4.96 6.78 4.65
CA VAL A 11 -4.07 7.15 3.56
C VAL A 11 -2.93 8.02 4.09
N GLN A 12 -3.24 8.99 4.95
CA GLN A 12 -2.21 9.88 5.49
C GLN A 12 -1.18 9.11 6.31
N ILE A 13 -1.60 8.10 7.06
CA ILE A 13 -0.68 7.24 7.81
C ILE A 13 0.27 6.53 6.84
N ALA A 14 -0.26 6.01 5.73
CA ALA A 14 0.57 5.36 4.71
C ALA A 14 1.55 6.35 4.08
N VAL A 15 1.09 7.56 3.74
CA VAL A 15 1.95 8.60 3.16
C VAL A 15 3.13 8.92 4.07
N GLU A 16 2.86 9.13 5.36
CA GLU A 16 3.92 9.44 6.33
C GLU A 16 4.94 8.31 6.42
N TYR A 17 4.48 7.07 6.46
CA TYR A 17 5.39 5.93 6.51
C TYR A 17 6.25 5.85 5.25
N VAL A 18 5.65 5.98 4.07
CA VAL A 18 6.38 5.91 2.80
C VAL A 18 7.43 7.02 2.73
N LYS A 19 7.08 8.23 3.15
CA LYS A 19 8.03 9.34 3.19
C LYS A 19 9.22 9.06 4.12
N ASN A 20 9.01 8.25 5.15
CA ASN A 20 10.09 7.91 6.08
C ASN A 20 11.03 6.83 5.57
N ILE A 21 10.60 6.00 4.62
CA ILE A 21 11.45 4.92 4.10
C ILE A 21 12.10 5.25 2.77
N VAL A 22 11.66 6.29 2.05
CA VAL A 22 12.34 6.76 0.85
C VAL A 22 13.53 7.65 1.24
N PRO A 23 14.55 7.79 0.37
CA PRO A 23 15.64 8.72 0.64
C PRO A 23 15.12 10.13 0.89
N ALA A 24 15.75 10.85 1.82
CA ALA A 24 15.27 12.16 2.24
C ALA A 24 15.08 13.14 1.07
N GLU A 25 15.99 13.10 0.11
CA GLU A 25 15.93 13.99 -1.07
C GLU A 25 14.82 13.63 -2.05
N MET A 26 14.18 12.47 -1.85
CA MET A 26 13.12 12.00 -2.74
C MET A 26 11.73 12.06 -2.12
N LYS A 27 11.60 12.56 -0.89
CA LYS A 27 10.30 12.59 -0.20
C LYS A 27 9.22 13.31 -0.99
N MET A 28 9.58 14.38 -1.67
CA MET A 28 8.63 15.15 -2.46
C MET A 28 8.13 14.42 -3.71
N LEU A 29 8.78 13.31 -4.07
CA LEU A 29 8.39 12.50 -5.23
C LEU A 29 7.35 11.42 -4.87
N VAL A 30 7.00 11.27 -3.60
CA VAL A 30 5.94 10.36 -3.18
C VAL A 30 4.60 10.89 -3.71
N GLN A 31 3.88 10.05 -4.43
CA GLN A 31 2.64 10.43 -5.09
C GLN A 31 1.43 9.93 -4.30
N TYR A 32 0.44 10.80 -4.13
CA TYR A 32 -0.84 10.46 -3.50
C TYR A 32 -1.85 11.54 -3.91
N ASP A 33 -3.12 11.32 -3.61
CA ASP A 33 -4.15 12.28 -4.02
C ASP A 33 -4.06 13.54 -3.17
N SER A 34 -3.38 14.54 -3.70
CA SER A 34 -3.15 15.84 -3.06
C SER A 34 -2.98 16.90 -4.13
N ALA A 35 -3.32 18.14 -3.79
CA ALA A 35 -3.10 19.28 -4.69
C ALA A 35 -1.61 19.54 -4.93
N ASP A 36 -0.75 19.10 -4.01
CA ASP A 36 0.68 19.40 -4.04
C ASP A 36 1.53 18.33 -4.71
N THR A 37 0.95 17.20 -5.08
CA THR A 37 1.69 16.11 -5.69
C THR A 37 1.01 15.62 -6.96
N LYS A 38 1.79 14.92 -7.78
CA LYS A 38 1.26 14.21 -8.91
C LYS A 38 0.46 13.00 -8.40
N ARG A 39 -0.69 12.74 -9.01
CA ARG A 39 -1.50 11.59 -8.64
C ARG A 39 -0.78 10.27 -8.97
N PRO A 40 -1.00 9.21 -8.18
CA PRO A 40 -0.45 7.90 -8.51
C PRO A 40 -0.91 7.41 -9.88
N PRO A 41 -0.07 6.64 -10.59
CA PRO A 41 -0.44 6.10 -11.89
C PRO A 41 -1.36 4.89 -11.76
N MET A 42 -2.08 4.60 -12.84
CA MET A 42 -2.80 3.34 -12.96
C MET A 42 -1.78 2.23 -13.21
N ILE A 43 -1.89 1.14 -12.49
CA ILE A 43 -1.00 -0.02 -12.63
C ILE A 43 -1.77 -1.23 -13.15
N SER A 44 -1.13 -2.41 -13.15
CA SER A 44 -1.72 -3.66 -13.62
C SER A 44 -3.12 -3.87 -13.04
N GLY A 45 -4.05 -4.38 -13.85
CA GLY A 45 -5.42 -4.61 -13.43
C GLY A 45 -6.27 -3.36 -13.38
N ASN A 46 -5.76 -2.24 -13.86
CA ASN A 46 -6.45 -0.94 -13.89
C ASN A 46 -6.74 -0.37 -12.50
N TYR A 47 -5.88 -0.67 -11.52
CA TYR A 47 -5.99 -0.12 -10.18
C TYR A 47 -5.05 1.06 -10.00
N ILE A 48 -5.48 2.04 -9.22
CA ILE A 48 -4.66 3.20 -8.86
C ILE A 48 -4.38 3.12 -7.36
N PRO A 49 -3.10 2.92 -6.95
CA PRO A 49 -2.80 2.87 -5.53
C PRO A 49 -3.03 4.23 -4.85
N ASP A 50 -3.33 4.20 -3.58
CA ASP A 50 -3.51 5.44 -2.81
C ASP A 50 -2.20 6.20 -2.64
N VAL A 51 -1.07 5.46 -2.55
CA VAL A 51 0.26 6.03 -2.40
C VAL A 51 1.21 5.29 -3.35
N TYR A 52 2.12 6.02 -3.97
CA TYR A 52 3.02 5.43 -4.96
C TYR A 52 4.38 6.11 -4.93
N PHE A 53 5.42 5.31 -5.01
CA PHE A 53 6.78 5.79 -5.23
C PHE A 53 7.53 4.82 -6.13
N TRP A 54 8.27 5.36 -7.08
CA TRP A 54 9.06 4.56 -7.99
C TRP A 54 10.37 5.28 -8.34
N ASN A 55 11.44 4.51 -8.33
CA ASN A 55 12.68 4.89 -9.01
C ASN A 55 13.29 3.61 -9.59
N ASN A 56 14.54 3.66 -10.08
CA ASN A 56 15.13 2.50 -10.74
C ASN A 56 15.43 1.33 -9.81
N THR A 57 15.45 1.54 -8.49
CA THR A 57 15.84 0.52 -7.52
C THR A 57 14.75 0.20 -6.50
N LEU A 58 13.68 0.99 -6.46
CA LEU A 58 12.67 0.89 -5.40
C LEU A 58 11.28 1.17 -5.93
N LEU A 59 10.35 0.29 -5.62
CA LEU A 59 8.93 0.46 -5.91
C LEU A 59 8.13 0.31 -4.63
N ILE A 60 7.28 1.28 -4.33
CA ILE A 60 6.40 1.25 -3.17
C ILE A 60 4.99 1.50 -3.62
N LEU A 61 4.09 0.57 -3.30
CA LEU A 61 2.66 0.71 -3.51
C LEU A 61 1.99 0.79 -2.14
N GLY A 62 1.13 1.77 -1.95
CA GLY A 62 0.41 1.94 -0.69
C GLY A 62 -1.10 1.94 -0.91
N GLU A 63 -1.82 1.33 0.01
CA GLU A 63 -3.26 1.23 -0.06
C GLU A 63 -3.86 1.29 1.34
N ALA A 64 -4.95 2.05 1.48
CA ALA A 64 -5.70 2.13 2.74
C ALA A 64 -7.05 1.43 2.56
N LYS A 65 -7.45 0.63 3.54
CA LYS A 65 -8.73 -0.07 3.52
C LYS A 65 -9.44 0.09 4.86
N THR A 66 -10.72 0.42 4.81
CA THR A 66 -11.57 0.43 5.99
C THR A 66 -12.03 -0.98 6.31
N VAL A 67 -12.71 -1.16 7.45
CA VAL A 67 -13.25 -2.46 7.84
C VAL A 67 -14.16 -3.02 6.76
N ASP A 68 -15.02 -2.18 6.20
CA ASP A 68 -16.00 -2.62 5.22
C ASP A 68 -15.38 -3.02 3.88
N ASP A 69 -14.24 -2.46 3.54
CA ASP A 69 -13.63 -2.66 2.22
C ASP A 69 -12.65 -3.83 2.17
N PHE A 70 -11.96 -4.12 3.27
CA PHE A 70 -10.82 -5.04 3.24
C PHE A 70 -11.18 -6.44 2.73
N GLU A 71 -12.32 -6.98 3.16
CA GLU A 71 -12.70 -8.35 2.84
C GLU A 71 -13.46 -8.50 1.53
N ARG A 72 -13.72 -7.41 0.82
CA ARG A 72 -14.43 -7.46 -0.46
C ARG A 72 -13.57 -8.13 -1.53
N LYS A 73 -14.23 -8.83 -2.43
CA LYS A 73 -13.57 -9.48 -3.57
C LYS A 73 -12.72 -8.49 -4.37
N HIS A 74 -13.24 -7.28 -4.58
CA HIS A 74 -12.52 -6.22 -5.29
C HIS A 74 -11.17 -5.93 -4.64
N SER A 75 -11.14 -5.80 -3.31
CA SER A 75 -9.89 -5.54 -2.59
C SER A 75 -8.90 -6.68 -2.73
N ARG A 76 -9.38 -7.93 -2.70
CA ARG A 76 -8.53 -9.10 -2.87
C ARG A 76 -7.88 -9.13 -4.24
N GLU A 77 -8.64 -8.83 -5.28
CA GLU A 77 -8.13 -8.75 -6.63
C GLU A 77 -7.13 -7.60 -6.78
N GLN A 78 -7.41 -6.50 -6.13
CA GLN A 78 -6.53 -5.34 -6.13
C GLN A 78 -5.16 -5.67 -5.52
N PHE A 79 -5.13 -6.32 -4.37
CA PHE A 79 -3.87 -6.72 -3.74
C PHE A 79 -3.09 -7.72 -4.57
N LYS A 80 -3.77 -8.65 -5.24
CA LYS A 80 -3.09 -9.56 -6.16
C LYS A 80 -2.41 -8.79 -7.29
N SER A 81 -3.10 -7.81 -7.86
CA SER A 81 -2.54 -6.98 -8.92
C SER A 81 -1.32 -6.19 -8.43
N TYR A 82 -1.38 -5.67 -7.21
CA TYR A 82 -0.25 -4.95 -6.64
C TYR A 82 0.98 -5.84 -6.48
N LEU A 83 0.79 -7.07 -5.99
CA LEU A 83 1.91 -7.99 -5.84
C LEU A 83 2.44 -8.48 -7.19
N GLN A 84 1.58 -8.59 -8.21
CA GLN A 84 2.06 -8.87 -9.57
C GLN A 84 2.94 -7.74 -10.09
N GLU A 85 2.53 -6.50 -9.85
CA GLU A 85 3.33 -5.34 -10.24
C GLU A 85 4.70 -5.40 -9.56
N CYS A 86 4.73 -5.72 -8.26
CA CYS A 86 5.96 -5.86 -7.53
C CYS A 86 6.83 -6.99 -8.07
N ASN A 87 6.23 -8.12 -8.44
CA ASN A 87 6.98 -9.26 -8.98
C ASN A 87 7.66 -8.96 -10.31
N HIS A 88 7.14 -8.02 -11.08
CA HIS A 88 7.73 -7.62 -12.36
C HIS A 88 8.79 -6.54 -12.22
N PHE A 89 8.99 -6.04 -11.02
CA PHE A 89 9.96 -4.96 -10.79
C PHE A 89 11.32 -5.55 -10.40
N PHE A 90 12.40 -5.05 -11.02
CA PHE A 90 13.76 -5.44 -10.68
C PHE A 90 14.30 -4.48 -9.64
N GLY A 91 14.22 -4.84 -8.39
CA GLY A 91 14.67 -4.01 -7.29
C GLY A 91 13.88 -4.33 -6.04
N LYS A 92 14.00 -3.48 -5.05
CA LYS A 92 13.31 -3.67 -3.77
C LYS A 92 11.87 -3.20 -3.90
N THR A 93 10.94 -3.99 -3.37
CA THR A 93 9.52 -3.67 -3.44
C THR A 93 8.87 -3.69 -2.06
N PHE A 94 7.93 -2.77 -1.86
CA PHE A 94 7.12 -2.70 -0.66
C PHE A 94 5.65 -2.56 -1.03
N LEU A 95 4.81 -3.26 -0.30
CA LEU A 95 3.37 -2.98 -0.29
C LEU A 95 3.03 -2.50 1.11
N VAL A 96 2.58 -1.26 1.22
CA VAL A 96 2.23 -0.64 2.50
C VAL A 96 0.71 -0.60 2.59
N VAL A 97 0.16 -1.27 3.60
CA VAL A 97 -1.30 -1.38 3.77
C VAL A 97 -1.68 -0.76 5.10
N SER A 98 -2.53 0.26 5.05
CA SER A 98 -2.98 1.00 6.23
C SER A 98 -4.41 0.58 6.56
N LEU A 99 -4.63 0.08 7.77
CA LEU A 99 -5.88 -0.56 8.18
C LEU A 99 -6.25 -0.15 9.62
N PRO A 100 -7.55 -0.25 9.98
CA PRO A 100 -7.94 -0.19 11.39
C PRO A 100 -7.31 -1.34 12.17
N TRP A 101 -6.98 -1.10 13.43
CA TRP A 101 -6.26 -2.08 14.25
C TRP A 101 -6.96 -3.44 14.35
N GLN A 102 -8.30 -3.44 14.28
CA GLN A 102 -9.09 -4.68 14.39
C GLN A 102 -8.77 -5.67 13.25
N LEU A 103 -8.37 -5.16 12.09
CA LEU A 103 -8.11 -5.98 10.91
C LEU A 103 -6.70 -6.54 10.85
N VAL A 104 -5.79 -6.08 11.73
CA VAL A 104 -4.38 -6.45 11.63
C VAL A 104 -4.16 -7.97 11.65
N PRO A 105 -4.74 -8.75 12.61
CA PRO A 105 -4.51 -10.19 12.58
C PRO A 105 -5.01 -10.86 11.31
N THR A 106 -6.19 -10.49 10.83
CA THR A 106 -6.76 -11.02 9.59
C THR A 106 -5.87 -10.69 8.40
N ALA A 107 -5.41 -9.44 8.33
CA ALA A 107 -4.54 -8.98 7.24
C ALA A 107 -3.20 -9.71 7.25
N LYS A 108 -2.60 -9.90 8.41
CA LYS A 108 -1.32 -10.63 8.52
C LYS A 108 -1.46 -12.04 7.95
N ASN A 109 -2.52 -12.74 8.32
CA ASN A 109 -2.76 -14.10 7.82
C ASN A 109 -3.03 -14.10 6.31
N TYR A 110 -3.83 -13.16 5.84
CA TYR A 110 -4.15 -13.04 4.42
C TYR A 110 -2.91 -12.79 3.58
N PHE A 111 -2.11 -11.80 3.94
CA PHE A 111 -0.93 -11.44 3.15
C PHE A 111 0.16 -12.50 3.23
N ARG A 112 0.29 -13.19 4.36
CA ARG A 112 1.25 -14.29 4.46
C ARG A 112 0.91 -15.39 3.45
N ARG A 113 -0.36 -15.75 3.34
CA ARG A 113 -0.80 -16.74 2.36
C ARG A 113 -0.62 -16.24 0.93
N LEU A 114 -1.01 -15.00 0.68
CA LEU A 114 -0.94 -14.44 -0.66
C LEU A 114 0.50 -14.36 -1.17
N LYS A 115 1.45 -14.01 -0.32
CA LYS A 115 2.87 -13.99 -0.70
C LYS A 115 3.34 -15.39 -1.12
N LYS A 116 2.94 -16.41 -0.39
CA LYS A 116 3.30 -17.79 -0.74
C LYS A 116 2.69 -18.21 -2.06
N GLU A 117 1.40 -17.95 -2.24
CA GLU A 117 0.70 -18.31 -3.47
C GLU A 117 1.33 -17.67 -4.70
N MET A 118 1.76 -16.44 -4.57
CA MET A 118 2.31 -15.66 -5.68
C MET A 118 3.84 -15.75 -5.78
N ASN A 119 4.46 -16.50 -4.89
CA ASN A 119 5.92 -16.60 -4.82
C ASN A 119 6.56 -15.19 -4.84
N CYS A 120 6.12 -14.35 -3.94
CA CYS A 120 6.46 -12.93 -3.91
C CYS A 120 7.43 -12.62 -2.77
N SER A 121 8.50 -11.88 -3.07
CA SER A 121 9.49 -11.47 -2.07
C SER A 121 9.28 -10.05 -1.55
N THR A 122 8.21 -9.39 -1.98
CA THR A 122 7.88 -8.03 -1.54
C THR A 122 7.74 -7.96 -0.02
N THR A 123 8.29 -6.92 0.58
CA THR A 123 8.04 -6.63 1.99
C THR A 123 6.66 -6.01 2.11
N ILE A 124 5.77 -6.65 2.86
CA ILE A 124 4.44 -6.11 3.11
C ILE A 124 4.46 -5.50 4.51
N VAL A 125 4.11 -4.23 4.61
CA VAL A 125 4.07 -3.50 5.88
C VAL A 125 2.62 -3.16 6.16
N ILE A 126 2.11 -3.61 7.30
CA ILE A 126 0.76 -3.29 7.75
C ILE A 126 0.86 -2.21 8.83
N LEU A 127 0.13 -1.13 8.62
CA LEU A 127 0.08 0.00 9.54
C LEU A 127 -1.32 0.11 10.13
N ASN A 128 -1.42 0.58 11.38
CA ASN A 128 -2.72 0.87 11.95
C ASN A 128 -2.76 2.32 12.47
N GLU A 129 -3.95 2.77 12.85
CA GLU A 129 -4.17 4.15 13.32
C GLU A 129 -3.53 4.42 14.68
N LEU A 130 -3.07 3.39 15.37
CA LEU A 130 -2.41 3.55 16.67
C LEU A 130 -0.90 3.71 16.52
N GLY A 131 -0.41 3.87 15.29
CA GLY A 131 1.00 4.10 15.03
C GLY A 131 1.87 2.86 15.05
N ARG A 132 1.27 1.67 14.99
CA ARG A 132 2.03 0.42 14.97
C ARG A 132 2.21 -0.08 13.55
N ARG A 133 3.31 -0.81 13.34
CA ARG A 133 3.61 -1.43 12.05
C ARG A 133 3.98 -2.90 12.25
N PHE A 134 3.64 -3.71 11.25
CA PHE A 134 3.92 -5.14 11.25
C PHE A 134 4.43 -5.53 9.87
N GLU A 135 5.52 -6.28 9.81
CA GLU A 135 6.04 -6.79 8.53
C GLU A 135 5.59 -8.23 8.29
N VAL A 136 5.28 -8.49 7.05
CA VAL A 136 4.86 -9.82 6.61
C VAL A 136 5.76 -10.31 5.51
#